data_f031d382fae51f717929bfa74f754809
#
_entry.id   f031d382fae51f717929bfa74f754809
#
_cell.length_a   1.000
_cell.length_b   1.000
_cell.length_c   1.000
_cell.angle_alpha   90.00
_cell.angle_beta   90.00
_cell.angle_gamma   90.00
#
_symmetry.space_group_name_H-M   'P 1'
#
loop_
_entity.id
_entity.type
_entity.pdbx_description
1 polymer ?
#
loop_
_entity_poly.entity_id
_entity_poly.type
_entity_poly.pdbx_seq_one_letter_code
_entity_poly.pdbx_strand_id
1 'polypeptide(L)'
;MKVALVGLPRSGKTSLFTALTGTEPGREKAGITLGTVKVLDARVDKLSGMYQPKKTTHAVIEVVEAHAPHKDERKANKSALDAGFLNLVKPMDAFLLVVRAFDEEGLNDPRADVDTLLSEIILADLMLVETRLERDDLEHKKGKSGMPGDERDALNRCLKILDNSQRIYEDANLAARPELRTYAFLTARPILAMVNVGEDDIPKPTAEVLARFRLPVAGIPTFACCAKSEGEIQAMPEEDRKDFREMLGVREPVLDIMVREVYLALGLVSFLTTGEDECRAWTIRRGTPAPRAAGAIHADIEKGFIRAEVITYDDFIALGSEAAAKKAGKYRLEGREYV
;
A
#
# COMPACT_ATOMS: atom_id res chain seq x y z
N MET A 1 -8.87 1.29 0.15
CA MET A 1 -7.49 1.78 0.32
C MET A 1 -6.78 1.69 -1.01
N LYS A 2 -6.17 2.80 -1.45
CA LYS A 2 -5.63 2.95 -2.80
C LYS A 2 -4.11 3.08 -2.76
N VAL A 3 -3.42 2.26 -3.54
CA VAL A 3 -1.97 2.24 -3.67
C VAL A 3 -1.61 2.65 -5.08
N ALA A 4 -0.88 3.76 -5.25
CA ALA A 4 -0.45 4.19 -6.58
C ALA A 4 0.88 3.54 -6.97
N LEU A 5 0.95 3.06 -8.20
CA LEU A 5 2.20 2.71 -8.85
C LEU A 5 2.89 3.98 -9.35
N VAL A 6 4.09 4.24 -8.86
CA VAL A 6 4.90 5.42 -9.19
C VAL A 6 6.23 4.95 -9.75
N GLY A 7 6.69 5.53 -10.84
CA GLY A 7 7.97 5.13 -11.45
C GLY A 7 8.24 5.87 -12.74
N LEU A 8 9.48 5.82 -13.18
CA LEU A 8 9.92 6.42 -14.43
C LEU A 8 9.23 5.79 -15.65
N PRO A 9 9.20 6.45 -16.80
CA PRO A 9 8.74 5.83 -18.04
C PRO A 9 9.46 4.50 -18.29
N ARG A 10 8.71 3.48 -18.78
CA ARG A 10 9.23 2.14 -19.10
C ARG A 10 9.79 1.34 -17.89
N SER A 11 9.46 1.71 -16.66
CA SER A 11 9.86 0.90 -15.48
C SER A 11 9.07 -0.41 -15.31
N GLY A 12 8.01 -0.61 -16.11
CA GLY A 12 7.17 -1.80 -16.06
C GLY A 12 5.97 -1.67 -15.13
N LYS A 13 5.51 -0.45 -14.82
CA LYS A 13 4.29 -0.21 -14.01
C LYS A 13 3.07 -0.96 -14.56
N THR A 14 2.84 -0.84 -15.87
CA THR A 14 1.71 -1.50 -16.53
C THR A 14 1.80 -3.02 -16.45
N SER A 15 2.99 -3.60 -16.66
CA SER A 15 3.20 -5.04 -16.50
C SER A 15 2.96 -5.49 -15.05
N LEU A 16 3.46 -4.72 -14.07
CA LEU A 16 3.22 -5.00 -12.66
C LEU A 16 1.74 -4.84 -12.28
N PHE A 17 1.05 -3.83 -12.81
CA PHE A 17 -0.38 -3.65 -12.61
C PHE A 17 -1.17 -4.87 -13.11
N THR A 18 -0.87 -5.32 -14.33
CA THR A 18 -1.48 -6.51 -14.92
C THR A 18 -1.18 -7.77 -14.11
N ALA A 19 0.08 -7.95 -13.68
CA ALA A 19 0.48 -9.08 -12.85
C ALA A 19 -0.26 -9.11 -11.49
N LEU A 20 -0.48 -7.95 -10.88
CA LEU A 20 -1.18 -7.82 -9.61
C LEU A 20 -2.69 -8.02 -9.73
N THR A 21 -3.31 -7.44 -10.76
CA THR A 21 -4.76 -7.31 -10.85
C THR A 21 -5.41 -8.33 -11.80
N GLY A 22 -4.61 -8.97 -12.65
CA GLY A 22 -5.11 -9.79 -13.76
C GLY A 22 -5.86 -9.00 -14.83
N THR A 23 -5.79 -7.67 -14.81
CA THR A 23 -6.54 -6.78 -15.71
C THR A 23 -5.56 -5.99 -16.56
N GLU A 24 -5.76 -6.00 -17.88
CA GLU A 24 -5.01 -5.10 -18.77
C GLU A 24 -5.57 -3.68 -18.62
N PRO A 25 -4.71 -2.67 -18.40
CA PRO A 25 -5.16 -1.29 -18.39
C PRO A 25 -5.74 -0.90 -19.75
N GLY A 26 -6.85 -0.18 -19.70
CA GLY A 26 -7.43 0.42 -20.92
C GLY A 26 -6.42 1.37 -21.60
N ARG A 27 -6.53 1.53 -22.92
CA ARG A 27 -5.67 2.45 -23.72
C ARG A 27 -6.05 3.92 -23.52
N GLU A 28 -6.41 4.31 -22.31
CA GLU A 28 -6.74 5.70 -22.01
C GLU A 28 -5.47 6.55 -22.06
N LYS A 29 -5.55 7.68 -22.78
CA LYS A 29 -4.38 8.58 -23.00
C LYS A 29 -4.01 9.41 -21.76
N ALA A 30 -4.91 9.52 -20.81
CA ALA A 30 -4.70 10.20 -19.53
C ALA A 30 -5.76 9.74 -18.53
N GLY A 31 -5.38 9.61 -17.26
CA GLY A 31 -6.34 9.23 -16.22
C GLY A 31 -5.78 8.22 -15.22
N ILE A 32 -6.69 7.53 -14.59
CA ILE A 32 -6.39 6.52 -13.56
C ILE A 32 -7.02 5.20 -13.97
N THR A 33 -6.22 4.14 -14.03
CA THR A 33 -6.71 2.77 -14.09
C THR A 33 -6.74 2.17 -12.70
N LEU A 34 -7.87 1.58 -12.31
CA LEU A 34 -8.09 0.96 -11.02
C LEU A 34 -8.16 -0.56 -11.17
N GLY A 35 -7.45 -1.27 -10.33
CA GLY A 35 -7.58 -2.71 -10.18
C GLY A 35 -7.65 -3.11 -8.72
N THR A 36 -8.18 -4.28 -8.43
CA THR A 36 -8.26 -4.83 -7.07
C THR A 36 -7.36 -6.04 -6.93
N VAL A 37 -6.68 -6.12 -5.80
CA VAL A 37 -5.79 -7.24 -5.45
C VAL A 37 -6.24 -7.84 -4.13
N LYS A 38 -6.35 -9.16 -4.07
CA LYS A 38 -6.65 -9.89 -2.83
C LYS A 38 -5.45 -9.87 -1.91
N VAL A 39 -5.69 -9.63 -0.63
CA VAL A 39 -4.69 -9.83 0.44
C VAL A 39 -4.87 -11.25 0.95
N LEU A 40 -4.00 -12.15 0.52
CA LEU A 40 -4.08 -13.55 0.95
C LEU A 40 -3.86 -13.66 2.46
N ASP A 41 -4.74 -14.39 3.11
CA ASP A 41 -4.71 -14.62 4.55
C ASP A 41 -5.02 -16.10 4.84
N ALA A 42 -3.99 -16.85 5.15
CA ALA A 42 -4.10 -18.29 5.44
C ALA A 42 -5.08 -18.61 6.59
N ARG A 43 -5.39 -17.62 7.44
CA ARG A 43 -6.39 -17.79 8.50
C ARG A 43 -7.79 -17.93 7.92
N VAL A 44 -8.14 -17.13 6.92
CA VAL A 44 -9.43 -17.23 6.21
C VAL A 44 -9.55 -18.57 5.52
N ASP A 45 -8.48 -19.01 4.83
CA ASP A 45 -8.48 -20.27 4.09
C ASP A 45 -8.64 -21.46 5.04
N LYS A 46 -7.95 -21.43 6.18
CA LYS A 46 -8.07 -22.45 7.21
C LYS A 46 -9.49 -22.52 7.79
N LEU A 47 -10.07 -21.37 8.11
CA LEU A 47 -11.45 -21.30 8.61
C LEU A 47 -12.45 -21.76 7.55
N SER A 48 -12.26 -21.39 6.30
CA SER A 48 -13.11 -21.88 5.19
C SER A 48 -13.03 -23.40 5.02
N GLY A 49 -11.85 -23.99 5.18
CA GLY A 49 -11.70 -25.45 5.19
C GLY A 49 -12.46 -26.14 6.34
N MET A 50 -12.64 -25.46 7.49
CA MET A 50 -13.37 -25.99 8.64
C MET A 50 -14.89 -25.82 8.50
N TYR A 51 -15.35 -24.65 8.04
CA TYR A 51 -16.78 -24.32 7.94
C TYR A 51 -17.42 -24.74 6.61
N GLN A 52 -16.60 -24.97 5.57
CA GLN A 52 -17.04 -25.27 4.19
C GLN A 52 -18.14 -24.30 3.72
N PRO A 53 -17.89 -22.97 3.80
CA PRO A 53 -18.89 -21.98 3.45
C PRO A 53 -19.18 -21.96 1.96
N LYS A 54 -20.31 -21.39 1.57
CA LYS A 54 -20.64 -21.16 0.15
C LYS A 54 -19.66 -20.19 -0.51
N LYS A 55 -19.02 -19.30 0.28
CA LYS A 55 -18.12 -18.27 -0.21
C LYS A 55 -16.98 -17.98 0.76
N THR A 56 -15.78 -17.82 0.22
CA THR A 56 -14.60 -17.31 0.94
C THR A 56 -14.22 -15.94 0.39
N THR A 57 -14.12 -14.93 1.27
CA THR A 57 -13.83 -13.56 0.87
C THR A 57 -12.60 -13.03 1.62
N HIS A 58 -11.53 -12.79 0.86
CA HIS A 58 -10.31 -12.14 1.36
C HIS A 58 -10.48 -10.63 1.43
N ALA A 59 -9.64 -9.96 2.25
CA ALA A 59 -9.47 -8.53 2.17
C ALA A 59 -8.93 -8.12 0.79
N VAL A 60 -9.18 -6.89 0.40
CA VAL A 60 -8.69 -6.36 -0.87
C VAL A 60 -8.05 -4.98 -0.69
N ILE A 61 -7.05 -4.69 -1.52
CA ILE A 61 -6.54 -3.33 -1.74
C ILE A 61 -6.82 -2.93 -3.19
N GLU A 62 -6.96 -1.63 -3.43
CA GLU A 62 -7.06 -1.07 -4.78
C GLU A 62 -5.68 -0.62 -5.23
N VAL A 63 -5.22 -1.10 -6.37
CA VAL A 63 -4.00 -0.66 -7.03
C VAL A 63 -4.37 0.31 -8.14
N VAL A 64 -3.60 1.39 -8.22
CA VAL A 64 -3.85 2.50 -9.14
C VAL A 64 -2.64 2.65 -10.04
N GLU A 65 -2.85 2.57 -11.35
CA GLU A 65 -1.89 3.05 -12.34
C GLU A 65 -2.35 4.42 -12.84
N ALA A 66 -1.52 5.44 -12.58
CA ALA A 66 -1.79 6.80 -13.05
C ALA A 66 -1.04 7.07 -14.36
N HIS A 67 -1.77 7.52 -15.36
CA HIS A 67 -1.24 7.89 -16.67
C HIS A 67 -1.24 9.41 -16.80
N ALA A 68 -0.06 10.04 -16.69
CA ALA A 68 0.06 11.46 -17.03
C ALA A 68 -0.21 11.68 -18.52
N PRO A 69 -0.87 12.76 -18.93
CA PRO A 69 -1.01 13.10 -20.33
C PRO A 69 0.38 13.29 -20.92
N HIS A 70 0.72 12.51 -21.97
CA HIS A 70 1.97 12.64 -22.69
C HIS A 70 2.11 14.06 -23.23
N LYS A 71 2.87 14.90 -22.53
CA LYS A 71 3.43 16.10 -23.13
C LYS A 71 4.68 15.69 -23.89
N ASP A 72 4.76 16.12 -25.16
CA ASP A 72 5.83 15.84 -26.12
C ASP A 72 7.15 15.39 -25.48
N GLU A 73 7.66 14.22 -25.87
CA GLU A 73 8.95 13.64 -25.43
C GLU A 73 10.13 14.60 -25.60
N ARG A 74 9.98 15.65 -26.42
CA ARG A 74 11.00 16.72 -26.62
C ARG A 74 11.13 17.71 -25.47
N LYS A 75 10.26 17.67 -24.45
CA LYS A 75 10.31 18.50 -23.24
C LYS A 75 10.61 17.70 -21.97
N ALA A 76 11.10 16.48 -22.11
CA ALA A 76 11.38 15.52 -21.02
C ALA A 76 12.48 15.92 -20.03
N ASN A 77 12.98 17.16 -20.08
CA ASN A 77 13.99 17.68 -19.15
C ASN A 77 13.40 18.37 -17.90
N LYS A 78 12.12 18.13 -17.56
CA LYS A 78 11.52 18.71 -16.35
C LYS A 78 10.78 17.62 -15.59
N SER A 79 11.34 17.26 -14.42
CA SER A 79 10.74 16.42 -13.37
C SER A 79 10.14 15.09 -13.85
N ALA A 80 10.56 13.99 -13.26
CA ALA A 80 9.98 12.65 -13.52
C ALA A 80 8.53 12.57 -13.08
N LEU A 81 8.12 13.40 -12.10
CA LEU A 81 6.76 13.51 -11.56
C LEU A 81 6.21 14.92 -11.84
N ASP A 82 5.53 15.10 -12.96
CA ASP A 82 4.91 16.40 -13.26
C ASP A 82 3.73 16.72 -12.29
N ALA A 83 3.34 18.00 -12.22
CA ALA A 83 2.27 18.45 -11.35
C ALA A 83 0.91 17.77 -11.65
N GLY A 84 0.68 17.38 -12.91
CA GLY A 84 -0.52 16.65 -13.32
C GLY A 84 -0.54 15.25 -12.70
N PHE A 85 0.57 14.54 -12.78
CA PHE A 85 0.72 13.23 -12.16
C PHE A 85 0.60 13.32 -10.62
N LEU A 86 1.28 14.28 -9.99
CA LEU A 86 1.21 14.47 -8.54
C LEU A 86 -0.23 14.70 -8.07
N ASN A 87 -1.04 15.47 -8.82
CA ASN A 87 -2.45 15.68 -8.48
C ASN A 87 -3.29 14.40 -8.59
N LEU A 88 -2.96 13.50 -9.53
CA LEU A 88 -3.65 12.21 -9.65
C LEU A 88 -3.34 11.27 -8.47
N VAL A 89 -2.11 11.31 -7.94
CA VAL A 89 -1.69 10.42 -6.85
C VAL A 89 -1.90 10.99 -5.45
N LYS A 90 -2.16 12.29 -5.30
CA LYS A 90 -2.47 12.92 -4.01
C LYS A 90 -3.57 12.24 -3.18
N PRO A 91 -4.67 11.71 -3.76
CA PRO A 91 -5.70 11.04 -2.98
C PRO A 91 -5.39 9.58 -2.61
N MET A 92 -4.18 9.09 -2.91
CA MET A 92 -3.79 7.70 -2.65
C MET A 92 -3.31 7.51 -1.21
N ASP A 93 -3.46 6.30 -0.67
CA ASP A 93 -3.11 5.98 0.73
C ASP A 93 -1.65 5.52 0.89
N ALA A 94 -1.03 4.98 -0.15
CA ALA A 94 0.37 4.55 -0.20
C ALA A 94 0.94 4.62 -1.62
N PHE A 95 2.26 4.53 -1.73
CA PHE A 95 2.98 4.51 -2.99
C PHE A 95 3.85 3.26 -3.12
N LEU A 96 3.81 2.64 -4.29
CA LEU A 96 4.73 1.59 -4.68
C LEU A 96 5.62 2.12 -5.81
N LEU A 97 6.88 2.39 -5.49
CA LEU A 97 7.87 2.81 -6.46
C LEU A 97 8.26 1.61 -7.32
N VAL A 98 8.08 1.73 -8.63
CA VAL A 98 8.46 0.68 -9.58
C VAL A 98 9.69 1.14 -10.33
N VAL A 99 10.81 0.46 -10.12
CA VAL A 99 12.11 0.80 -10.72
C VAL A 99 12.59 -0.32 -11.62
N ARG A 100 13.31 0.04 -12.67
CA ARG A 100 13.74 -0.87 -13.71
C ARG A 100 15.13 -1.44 -13.45
N ALA A 101 15.23 -2.77 -13.46
CA ALA A 101 16.50 -3.50 -13.38
C ALA A 101 16.65 -4.56 -14.48
N PHE A 102 15.82 -4.47 -15.51
CA PHE A 102 15.86 -5.35 -16.69
C PHE A 102 16.33 -4.54 -17.90
N ASP A 103 17.51 -4.77 -18.38
CA ASP A 103 17.94 -4.44 -19.74
C ASP A 103 19.19 -5.30 -20.07
N GLU A 104 19.39 -5.49 -21.37
CA GLU A 104 20.50 -6.27 -21.90
C GLU A 104 21.84 -5.49 -21.84
N GLU A 105 21.79 -4.17 -21.63
CA GLU A 105 22.96 -3.29 -21.68
C GLU A 105 23.50 -2.91 -20.29
N GLY A 106 22.76 -3.24 -19.22
CA GLY A 106 23.18 -2.94 -17.83
C GLY A 106 23.26 -1.44 -17.50
N LEU A 107 22.56 -0.59 -18.26
CA LEU A 107 22.58 0.87 -18.12
C LEU A 107 21.65 1.40 -17.03
N ASN A 108 20.80 0.55 -16.45
CA ASN A 108 19.86 0.98 -15.43
C ASN A 108 20.52 0.99 -14.04
N ASP A 109 20.27 2.03 -13.29
CA ASP A 109 20.60 2.13 -11.86
C ASP A 109 19.31 2.22 -11.03
N PRO A 110 18.73 1.09 -10.59
CA PRO A 110 17.51 1.08 -9.78
C PRO A 110 17.63 1.91 -8.50
N ARG A 111 18.83 2.02 -7.94
CA ARG A 111 19.08 2.85 -6.75
C ARG A 111 18.93 4.32 -7.09
N ALA A 112 19.51 4.79 -8.18
CA ALA A 112 19.37 6.16 -8.64
C ALA A 112 17.92 6.49 -9.00
N ASP A 113 17.18 5.55 -9.56
CA ASP A 113 15.76 5.71 -9.86
C ASP A 113 14.93 5.91 -8.58
N VAL A 114 15.18 5.10 -7.53
CA VAL A 114 14.51 5.28 -6.22
C VAL A 114 14.86 6.62 -5.62
N ASP A 115 16.15 6.99 -5.59
CA ASP A 115 16.60 8.27 -5.02
C ASP A 115 15.99 9.47 -5.78
N THR A 116 15.87 9.38 -7.11
CA THR A 116 15.22 10.40 -7.94
C THR A 116 13.74 10.56 -7.60
N LEU A 117 12.99 9.46 -7.57
CA LEU A 117 11.56 9.48 -7.26
C LEU A 117 11.28 10.01 -5.86
N LEU A 118 12.09 9.62 -4.88
CA LEU A 118 11.98 10.11 -3.51
C LEU A 118 12.26 11.60 -3.42
N SER A 119 13.32 12.07 -4.08
CA SER A 119 13.70 13.49 -4.09
C SER A 119 12.58 14.35 -4.69
N GLU A 120 11.93 13.91 -5.75
CA GLU A 120 10.80 14.63 -6.35
C GLU A 120 9.57 14.67 -5.45
N ILE A 121 9.25 13.57 -4.77
CA ILE A 121 8.16 13.51 -3.79
C ILE A 121 8.44 14.46 -2.62
N ILE A 122 9.67 14.46 -2.10
CA ILE A 122 10.09 15.34 -1.01
C ILE A 122 10.04 16.80 -1.46
N LEU A 123 10.57 17.12 -2.64
CA LEU A 123 10.55 18.47 -3.19
C LEU A 123 9.14 19.02 -3.38
N ALA A 124 8.22 18.17 -3.83
CA ALA A 124 6.82 18.56 -4.00
C ALA A 124 6.16 18.98 -2.67
N ASP A 125 6.41 18.23 -1.60
CA ASP A 125 5.89 18.56 -0.27
C ASP A 125 6.62 19.75 0.34
N LEU A 126 7.93 19.86 0.14
CA LEU A 126 8.74 21.00 0.60
C LEU A 126 8.19 22.32 0.03
N MET A 127 8.02 22.39 -1.29
CA MET A 127 7.45 23.57 -1.97
C MET A 127 6.05 23.93 -1.44
N LEU A 128 5.24 22.92 -1.11
CA LEU A 128 3.92 23.14 -0.54
C LEU A 128 4.01 23.77 0.86
N VAL A 129 4.92 23.29 1.71
CA VAL A 129 5.15 23.81 3.07
C VAL A 129 5.66 25.23 3.00
N GLU A 130 6.70 25.48 2.20
CA GLU A 130 7.30 26.81 2.02
C GLU A 130 6.25 27.83 1.55
N THR A 131 5.54 27.51 0.48
CA THR A 131 4.49 28.40 -0.06
C THR A 131 3.43 28.73 0.98
N ARG A 132 3.06 27.76 1.83
CA ARG A 132 2.03 27.99 2.86
C ARG A 132 2.54 28.86 4.00
N LEU A 133 3.79 28.66 4.45
CA LEU A 133 4.43 29.50 5.47
C LEU A 133 4.68 30.93 4.98
N GLU A 134 5.17 31.10 3.77
CA GLU A 134 5.36 32.42 3.16
C GLU A 134 4.04 33.19 3.04
N ARG A 135 2.97 32.51 2.64
CA ARG A 135 1.65 33.11 2.57
C ARG A 135 1.16 33.56 3.94
N ASP A 136 1.37 32.76 4.98
CA ASP A 136 1.02 33.13 6.35
C ASP A 136 1.80 34.37 6.83
N ASP A 137 3.09 34.44 6.56
CA ASP A 137 3.94 35.60 6.87
C ASP A 137 3.44 36.87 6.16
N LEU A 138 3.01 36.76 4.91
CA LEU A 138 2.43 37.87 4.15
C LEU A 138 1.07 38.31 4.70
N GLU A 139 0.23 37.37 5.15
CA GLU A 139 -1.05 37.67 5.79
C GLU A 139 -0.85 38.42 7.12
N HIS A 140 0.10 37.98 7.95
CA HIS A 140 0.49 38.67 9.18
C HIS A 140 1.00 40.09 8.92
N LYS A 141 1.86 40.29 7.93
CA LYS A 141 2.36 41.63 7.55
C LYS A 141 1.24 42.60 7.11
N LYS A 142 0.13 42.04 6.59
CA LYS A 142 -1.08 42.80 6.18
C LYS A 142 -2.08 42.99 7.32
N GLY A 143 -1.74 42.61 8.56
CA GLY A 143 -2.62 42.72 9.73
C GLY A 143 -3.82 41.76 9.72
N LYS A 144 -3.77 40.69 8.92
CA LYS A 144 -4.78 39.64 8.91
C LYS A 144 -4.48 38.58 9.97
N SER A 145 -5.53 37.90 10.44
CA SER A 145 -5.33 36.71 11.26
C SER A 145 -4.61 35.65 10.44
N GLY A 146 -3.46 35.20 10.92
CA GLY A 146 -2.71 34.10 10.30
C GLY A 146 -3.29 32.73 10.59
N MET A 147 -2.53 31.68 10.21
CA MET A 147 -2.89 30.31 10.54
C MET A 147 -2.80 30.04 12.06
N PRO A 148 -3.51 29.03 12.59
CA PRO A 148 -3.38 28.61 13.98
C PRO A 148 -1.94 28.26 14.34
N GLY A 149 -1.52 28.58 15.57
CA GLY A 149 -0.13 28.34 16.03
C GLY A 149 0.27 26.86 15.94
N ASP A 150 -0.64 25.94 16.31
CA ASP A 150 -0.39 24.50 16.21
C ASP A 150 -0.15 24.03 14.78
N GLU A 151 -0.87 24.61 13.80
CA GLU A 151 -0.65 24.32 12.37
C GLU A 151 0.71 24.84 11.92
N ARG A 152 1.06 26.07 12.29
CA ARG A 152 2.37 26.67 11.96
C ARG A 152 3.53 25.86 12.55
N ASP A 153 3.42 25.43 13.80
CA ASP A 153 4.43 24.60 14.45
C ASP A 153 4.57 23.23 13.76
N ALA A 154 3.47 22.62 13.36
CA ALA A 154 3.49 21.38 12.60
C ALA A 154 4.18 21.56 11.24
N LEU A 155 3.85 22.63 10.50
CA LEU A 155 4.50 22.93 9.21
C LEU A 155 5.98 23.23 9.35
N ASN A 156 6.41 23.95 10.39
CA ASN A 156 7.83 24.19 10.66
C ASN A 156 8.59 22.89 10.98
N ARG A 157 7.95 21.92 11.62
CA ARG A 157 8.53 20.59 11.83
C ARG A 157 8.61 19.82 10.51
N CYS A 158 7.56 19.88 9.67
CA CYS A 158 7.59 19.30 8.33
C CYS A 158 8.75 19.89 7.50
N LEU A 159 8.90 21.21 7.49
CA LEU A 159 9.99 21.90 6.80
C LEU A 159 11.35 21.32 7.18
N LYS A 160 11.64 21.22 8.48
CA LYS A 160 12.93 20.69 8.97
C LYS A 160 13.19 19.24 8.54
N ILE A 161 12.16 18.39 8.52
CA ILE A 161 12.28 16.99 8.09
C ILE A 161 12.57 16.93 6.59
N LEU A 162 11.81 17.69 5.80
CA LEU A 162 11.93 17.69 4.34
C LEU A 162 13.26 18.32 3.86
N ASP A 163 13.75 19.39 4.50
CA ASP A 163 15.05 19.99 4.25
C ASP A 163 16.21 19.01 4.48
N ASN A 164 16.04 18.06 5.40
CA ASN A 164 17.00 16.99 5.66
C ASN A 164 16.80 15.78 4.73
N SER A 165 16.01 15.92 3.67
CA SER A 165 15.69 14.83 2.73
C SER A 165 15.07 13.61 3.41
N GLN A 166 14.34 13.81 4.50
CA GLN A 166 13.59 12.78 5.24
C GLN A 166 12.09 12.88 4.92
N ARG A 167 11.36 11.80 5.16
CA ARG A 167 9.92 11.73 4.92
C ARG A 167 9.15 12.05 6.20
N ILE A 168 8.04 12.76 6.10
CA ILE A 168 7.16 13.06 7.24
C ILE A 168 6.65 11.75 7.88
N TYR A 169 6.47 10.67 7.10
CA TYR A 169 6.06 9.33 7.57
C TYR A 169 6.97 8.75 8.67
N GLU A 170 8.23 9.15 8.71
CA GLU A 170 9.21 8.67 9.71
C GLU A 170 8.95 9.24 11.11
N ASP A 171 8.25 10.37 11.21
CA ASP A 171 7.69 10.90 12.47
C ASP A 171 6.18 10.60 12.54
N ALA A 172 5.83 9.42 13.07
CA ALA A 172 4.44 8.96 13.15
C ALA A 172 3.53 9.94 13.92
N ASN A 173 4.05 10.64 14.93
CA ASN A 173 3.30 11.61 15.69
C ASN A 173 2.99 12.85 14.85
N LEU A 174 3.94 13.30 14.04
CA LEU A 174 3.73 14.43 13.13
C LEU A 174 2.79 14.05 11.99
N ALA A 175 3.01 12.90 11.35
CA ALA A 175 2.19 12.41 10.25
C ALA A 175 0.70 12.22 10.64
N ALA A 176 0.43 11.91 11.90
CA ALA A 176 -0.93 11.69 12.42
C ALA A 176 -1.67 13.00 12.80
N ARG A 177 -1.00 14.15 12.78
CA ARG A 177 -1.60 15.42 13.23
C ARG A 177 -2.81 15.83 12.38
N PRO A 178 -3.95 16.15 13.01
CA PRO A 178 -5.17 16.53 12.29
C PRO A 178 -4.99 17.77 11.40
N GLU A 179 -4.15 18.73 11.82
CA GLU A 179 -3.87 20.00 11.13
C GLU A 179 -3.21 19.77 9.77
N LEU A 180 -2.48 18.65 9.62
CA LEU A 180 -1.76 18.33 8.39
C LEU A 180 -2.59 17.55 7.35
N ARG A 181 -3.76 17.06 7.72
CA ARG A 181 -4.58 16.19 6.84
C ARG A 181 -4.99 16.86 5.53
N THR A 182 -5.28 18.16 5.57
CA THR A 182 -5.74 18.92 4.40
C THR A 182 -4.65 19.14 3.36
N TYR A 183 -3.38 19.07 3.76
CA TYR A 183 -2.24 19.22 2.86
C TYR A 183 -2.03 18.00 1.96
N ALA A 184 -2.49 16.84 2.41
CA ALA A 184 -2.34 15.58 1.71
C ALA A 184 -0.89 15.28 1.29
N PHE A 185 0.06 15.52 2.21
CA PHE A 185 1.49 15.30 1.97
C PHE A 185 1.77 13.90 1.45
N LEU A 186 2.56 13.81 0.41
CA LEU A 186 2.96 12.54 -0.21
C LEU A 186 3.94 11.80 0.71
N THR A 187 4.87 12.54 1.31
CA THR A 187 5.88 11.99 2.22
C THR A 187 5.33 11.54 3.58
N ALA A 188 4.08 11.91 3.92
CA ALA A 188 3.39 11.44 5.13
C ALA A 188 2.74 10.05 4.96
N ARG A 189 2.91 9.43 3.81
CA ARG A 189 2.33 8.12 3.46
C ARG A 189 3.39 7.05 3.36
N PRO A 190 3.02 5.78 3.58
CA PRO A 190 3.95 4.68 3.37
C PRO A 190 4.39 4.61 1.90
N ILE A 191 5.68 4.39 1.71
CA ILE A 191 6.33 4.18 0.42
C ILE A 191 7.03 2.84 0.48
N LEU A 192 6.80 2.00 -0.53
CA LEU A 192 7.47 0.73 -0.77
C LEU A 192 8.14 0.78 -2.14
N ALA A 193 9.04 -0.13 -2.45
CA ALA A 193 9.67 -0.21 -3.76
C ALA A 193 9.62 -1.64 -4.32
N MET A 194 9.41 -1.73 -5.64
CA MET A 194 9.49 -2.95 -6.42
C MET A 194 10.54 -2.78 -7.50
N VAL A 195 11.57 -3.60 -7.45
CA VAL A 195 12.60 -3.70 -8.48
C VAL A 195 12.11 -4.69 -9.52
N ASN A 196 11.78 -4.21 -10.70
CA ASN A 196 11.37 -5.03 -11.82
C ASN A 196 12.61 -5.55 -12.55
N VAL A 197 12.88 -6.84 -12.38
CA VAL A 197 14.10 -7.53 -12.87
C VAL A 197 13.84 -8.30 -14.18
N GLY A 198 14.90 -8.74 -14.83
CA GLY A 198 14.83 -9.68 -15.95
C GLY A 198 14.59 -11.12 -15.50
N GLU A 199 14.31 -11.99 -16.46
CA GLU A 199 14.02 -13.41 -16.20
C GLU A 199 15.23 -14.15 -15.58
N ASP A 200 16.45 -13.75 -15.90
CA ASP A 200 17.70 -14.34 -15.38
C ASP A 200 17.87 -14.14 -13.85
N ASP A 201 17.11 -13.23 -13.27
CA ASP A 201 17.15 -12.94 -11.83
C ASP A 201 16.06 -13.69 -11.04
N ILE A 202 15.08 -14.33 -11.72
CA ILE A 202 13.97 -15.03 -11.07
C ILE A 202 14.45 -16.11 -10.08
N PRO A 203 15.42 -16.99 -10.41
CA PRO A 203 15.84 -18.05 -9.51
C PRO A 203 16.73 -17.56 -8.35
N LYS A 204 17.16 -16.29 -8.38
CA LYS A 204 18.06 -15.74 -7.36
C LYS A 204 17.28 -15.29 -6.11
N PRO A 205 17.88 -15.42 -4.92
CA PRO A 205 17.28 -14.86 -3.70
C PRO A 205 17.09 -13.35 -3.83
N THR A 206 15.91 -12.85 -3.43
CA THR A 206 15.60 -11.40 -3.47
C THR A 206 16.67 -10.55 -2.80
N ALA A 207 17.21 -11.00 -1.67
CA ALA A 207 18.26 -10.25 -0.95
C ALA A 207 19.55 -10.10 -1.79
N GLU A 208 19.94 -11.12 -2.56
CA GLU A 208 21.10 -11.06 -3.45
C GLU A 208 20.87 -10.06 -4.59
N VAL A 209 19.68 -10.11 -5.21
CA VAL A 209 19.31 -9.20 -6.28
C VAL A 209 19.31 -7.74 -5.78
N LEU A 210 18.71 -7.49 -4.63
CA LEU A 210 18.67 -6.15 -4.04
C LEU A 210 20.07 -5.63 -3.66
N ALA A 211 20.92 -6.49 -3.10
CA ALA A 211 22.29 -6.11 -2.72
C ALA A 211 23.12 -5.66 -3.93
N ARG A 212 22.95 -6.27 -5.10
CA ARG A 212 23.60 -5.88 -6.36
C ARG A 212 23.32 -4.41 -6.71
N PHE A 213 22.13 -3.92 -6.40
CA PHE A 213 21.69 -2.56 -6.65
C PHE A 213 21.80 -1.63 -5.43
N ARG A 214 22.48 -2.06 -4.37
CA ARG A 214 22.59 -1.28 -3.11
C ARG A 214 21.23 -0.92 -2.50
N LEU A 215 20.27 -1.83 -2.58
CA LEU A 215 18.94 -1.75 -2.03
C LEU A 215 18.80 -2.74 -0.85
N PRO A 216 17.85 -2.52 0.08
CA PRO A 216 16.87 -1.44 0.11
C PRO A 216 17.46 -0.07 0.53
N VAL A 217 16.74 1.00 0.23
CA VAL A 217 16.95 2.31 0.86
C VAL A 217 16.41 2.24 2.30
N ALA A 218 17.10 2.85 3.26
CA ALA A 218 16.68 2.83 4.65
C ALA A 218 15.21 3.29 4.83
N GLY A 219 14.46 2.49 5.58
CA GLY A 219 13.05 2.77 5.86
C GLY A 219 12.08 2.55 4.70
N ILE A 220 12.51 1.92 3.57
CA ILE A 220 11.66 1.60 2.43
C ILE A 220 11.71 0.10 2.19
N PRO A 221 10.66 -0.66 2.55
CA PRO A 221 10.54 -2.07 2.19
C PRO A 221 10.66 -2.23 0.67
N THR A 222 11.56 -3.09 0.23
CA THR A 222 11.90 -3.25 -1.18
C THR A 222 11.82 -4.72 -1.58
N PHE A 223 11.22 -4.98 -2.72
CA PHE A 223 10.99 -6.31 -3.29
C PHE A 223 11.57 -6.36 -4.70
N ALA A 224 11.79 -7.57 -5.21
CA ALA A 224 12.22 -7.78 -6.58
C ALA A 224 11.38 -8.88 -7.24
N CYS A 225 10.86 -8.62 -8.43
CA CYS A 225 10.16 -9.62 -9.25
C CYS A 225 10.35 -9.30 -10.74
N CYS A 226 10.19 -10.32 -11.58
CA CYS A 226 10.00 -10.13 -13.00
C CYS A 226 8.51 -9.93 -13.29
N ALA A 227 8.10 -8.67 -13.48
CA ALA A 227 6.68 -8.34 -13.70
C ALA A 227 6.10 -9.01 -14.96
N LYS A 228 6.94 -9.28 -15.96
CA LYS A 228 6.53 -10.01 -17.18
C LYS A 228 6.13 -11.45 -16.83
N SER A 229 7.03 -12.20 -16.20
CA SER A 229 6.78 -13.60 -15.84
C SER A 229 5.65 -13.75 -14.82
N GLU A 230 5.54 -12.84 -13.86
CA GLU A 230 4.39 -12.83 -12.93
C GLU A 230 3.06 -12.58 -13.66
N GLY A 231 3.05 -11.71 -14.70
CA GLY A 231 1.88 -11.49 -15.54
C GLY A 231 1.50 -12.73 -16.36
N GLU A 232 2.48 -13.46 -16.89
CA GLU A 232 2.29 -14.71 -17.61
C GLU A 232 1.71 -15.80 -16.67
N ILE A 233 2.27 -15.93 -15.46
CA ILE A 233 1.76 -16.84 -14.42
C ILE A 233 0.29 -16.49 -14.06
N GLN A 234 0.00 -15.21 -13.89
CA GLN A 234 -1.35 -14.76 -13.55
C GLN A 234 -2.39 -15.07 -14.63
N ALA A 235 -1.98 -15.09 -15.89
CA ALA A 235 -2.83 -15.43 -17.02
C ALA A 235 -3.11 -16.95 -17.14
N MET A 236 -2.34 -17.80 -16.45
CA MET A 236 -2.52 -19.25 -16.47
C MET A 236 -3.71 -19.72 -15.60
N PRO A 237 -4.29 -20.92 -15.85
CA PRO A 237 -5.19 -21.57 -14.92
C PRO A 237 -4.57 -21.68 -13.53
N GLU A 238 -5.36 -21.53 -12.48
CA GLU A 238 -4.87 -21.49 -11.09
C GLU A 238 -4.12 -22.79 -10.71
N GLU A 239 -4.56 -23.92 -11.22
CA GLU A 239 -3.96 -25.24 -11.02
C GLU A 239 -2.55 -25.37 -11.57
N ASP A 240 -2.22 -24.67 -12.66
CA ASP A 240 -0.93 -24.74 -13.32
C ASP A 240 0.12 -23.75 -12.74
N ARG A 241 -0.36 -22.71 -12.06
CA ARG A 241 0.50 -21.59 -11.56
C ARG A 241 1.59 -22.06 -10.62
N LYS A 242 1.29 -23.03 -9.76
CA LYS A 242 2.22 -23.54 -8.78
C LYS A 242 3.38 -24.27 -9.45
N ASP A 243 3.05 -25.19 -10.35
CA ASP A 243 4.06 -26.01 -11.04
C ASP A 243 4.95 -25.13 -11.94
N PHE A 244 4.36 -24.12 -12.57
CA PHE A 244 5.10 -23.18 -13.39
C PHE A 244 6.05 -22.29 -12.56
N ARG A 245 5.63 -21.83 -11.39
CA ARG A 245 6.52 -21.13 -10.44
C ARG A 245 7.69 -22.01 -10.00
N GLU A 246 7.41 -23.25 -9.66
CA GLU A 246 8.46 -24.21 -9.29
C GLU A 246 9.45 -24.44 -10.44
N MET A 247 8.98 -24.56 -11.68
CA MET A 247 9.81 -24.69 -12.88
C MET A 247 10.71 -23.47 -13.11
N LEU A 248 10.20 -22.25 -12.86
CA LEU A 248 10.97 -21.01 -12.94
C LEU A 248 11.92 -20.79 -11.75
N GLY A 249 11.86 -21.64 -10.73
CA GLY A 249 12.64 -21.48 -9.49
C GLY A 249 12.12 -20.40 -8.56
N VAL A 250 10.88 -19.93 -8.75
CA VAL A 250 10.23 -18.98 -7.86
C VAL A 250 9.86 -19.68 -6.55
N ARG A 251 10.61 -19.40 -5.49
CA ARG A 251 10.42 -20.03 -4.18
C ARG A 251 9.27 -19.43 -3.37
N GLU A 252 9.04 -18.15 -3.55
CA GLU A 252 8.02 -17.40 -2.80
C GLU A 252 7.23 -16.48 -3.75
N PRO A 253 5.92 -16.35 -3.57
CA PRO A 253 5.10 -15.44 -4.35
C PRO A 253 5.37 -13.99 -3.88
N VAL A 254 6.39 -13.35 -4.44
CA VAL A 254 6.85 -12.01 -4.03
C VAL A 254 5.73 -10.98 -4.08
N LEU A 255 4.81 -11.10 -5.05
CA LEU A 255 3.66 -10.19 -5.15
C LEU A 255 2.73 -10.33 -3.95
N ASP A 256 2.46 -11.54 -3.47
CA ASP A 256 1.61 -11.78 -2.29
C ASP A 256 2.26 -11.22 -1.02
N ILE A 257 3.59 -11.41 -0.87
CA ILE A 257 4.36 -10.83 0.23
C ILE A 257 4.29 -9.32 0.18
N MET A 258 4.51 -8.71 -0.96
CA MET A 258 4.46 -7.26 -1.17
C MET A 258 3.07 -6.69 -0.86
N VAL A 259 2.00 -7.35 -1.33
CA VAL A 259 0.61 -6.93 -1.04
C VAL A 259 0.34 -6.96 0.46
N ARG A 260 0.81 -7.97 1.17
CA ARG A 260 0.70 -8.07 2.62
C ARG A 260 1.49 -6.95 3.33
N GLU A 261 2.70 -6.67 2.88
CA GLU A 261 3.51 -5.59 3.46
C GLU A 261 2.89 -4.20 3.22
N VAL A 262 2.32 -3.96 2.04
CA VAL A 262 1.52 -2.76 1.76
C VAL A 262 0.33 -2.66 2.74
N TYR A 263 -0.37 -3.76 2.96
CA TYR A 263 -1.50 -3.81 3.88
C TYR A 263 -1.10 -3.43 5.32
N LEU A 264 0.02 -3.98 5.78
CA LEU A 264 0.59 -3.68 7.10
C LEU A 264 1.10 -2.24 7.20
N ALA A 265 1.78 -1.74 6.17
CA ALA A 265 2.29 -0.36 6.13
C ALA A 265 1.16 0.69 6.17
N LEU A 266 -0.01 0.35 5.62
CA LEU A 266 -1.22 1.16 5.73
C LEU A 266 -1.86 1.13 7.13
N GLY A 267 -1.28 0.38 8.07
CA GLY A 267 -1.83 0.18 9.41
C GLY A 267 -3.16 -0.58 9.40
N LEU A 268 -3.36 -1.44 8.40
CA LEU A 268 -4.57 -2.25 8.28
C LEU A 268 -4.44 -3.57 9.06
N VAL A 269 -5.54 -4.04 9.54
CA VAL A 269 -5.71 -5.36 10.15
C VAL A 269 -7.01 -5.97 9.68
N SER A 270 -7.08 -7.30 9.70
CA SER A 270 -8.32 -8.01 9.39
C SER A 270 -8.88 -8.69 10.63
N PHE A 271 -10.16 -8.47 10.92
CA PHE A 271 -10.92 -9.38 11.73
C PHE A 271 -11.73 -10.34 10.84
N LEU A 272 -12.03 -11.50 11.35
CA LEU A 272 -12.61 -12.59 10.57
C LEU A 272 -14.02 -12.87 11.08
N THR A 273 -14.92 -13.17 10.15
CA THR A 273 -16.24 -13.73 10.45
C THR A 273 -16.37 -15.10 9.77
N THR A 274 -17.01 -16.01 10.45
CA THR A 274 -17.22 -17.38 9.97
C THR A 274 -18.70 -17.73 10.01
N GLY A 275 -19.17 -18.45 9.03
CA GLY A 275 -20.53 -18.93 8.92
C GLY A 275 -20.69 -19.89 7.72
N GLU A 276 -21.83 -20.54 7.63
CA GLU A 276 -22.16 -21.46 6.52
C GLU A 276 -22.27 -20.76 5.16
N ASP A 277 -22.65 -19.47 5.16
CA ASP A 277 -22.78 -18.71 3.92
C ASP A 277 -21.44 -18.08 3.49
N GLU A 278 -20.68 -17.54 4.42
CA GLU A 278 -19.44 -16.85 4.10
C GLU A 278 -18.42 -16.92 5.26
N CYS A 279 -17.16 -17.23 4.91
CA CYS A 279 -15.98 -16.90 5.71
C CYS A 279 -15.32 -15.67 5.10
N ARG A 280 -15.12 -14.62 5.91
CA ARG A 280 -14.66 -13.33 5.38
C ARG A 280 -13.65 -12.63 6.27
N ALA A 281 -12.64 -12.01 5.63
CA ALA A 281 -11.74 -11.05 6.23
C ALA A 281 -12.26 -9.62 6.02
N TRP A 282 -12.49 -8.92 7.11
CA TRP A 282 -12.93 -7.53 7.13
C TRP A 282 -11.77 -6.60 7.44
N THR A 283 -11.51 -5.66 6.55
CA THR A 283 -10.43 -4.70 6.70
C THR A 283 -10.82 -3.55 7.59
N ILE A 284 -10.02 -3.28 8.62
CA ILE A 284 -10.12 -2.10 9.48
C ILE A 284 -8.73 -1.51 9.71
N ARG A 285 -8.66 -0.28 10.19
CA ARG A 285 -7.39 0.28 10.66
C ARG A 285 -7.08 -0.24 12.06
N ARG A 286 -5.81 -0.50 12.35
CA ARG A 286 -5.35 -0.82 13.71
C ARG A 286 -5.81 0.28 14.68
N GLY A 287 -6.32 -0.09 15.83
CA GLY A 287 -6.87 0.86 16.78
C GLY A 287 -8.32 1.26 16.51
N THR A 288 -9.03 0.58 15.61
CA THR A 288 -10.45 0.82 15.37
C THR A 288 -11.28 0.21 16.49
N PRO A 289 -12.15 1.00 17.19
CA PRO A 289 -13.06 0.47 18.21
C PRO A 289 -14.10 -0.49 17.64
N ALA A 290 -14.55 -1.45 18.46
CA ALA A 290 -15.47 -2.52 18.07
C ALA A 290 -16.75 -2.05 17.35
N PRO A 291 -17.45 -0.96 17.75
CA PRO A 291 -18.61 -0.48 17.00
C PRO A 291 -18.27 -0.10 15.56
N ARG A 292 -17.15 0.60 15.35
CA ARG A 292 -16.70 0.97 14.01
C ARG A 292 -16.20 -0.23 13.20
N ALA A 293 -15.57 -1.19 13.87
CA ALA A 293 -15.21 -2.47 13.24
C ALA A 293 -16.46 -3.20 12.74
N ALA A 294 -17.52 -3.26 13.55
CA ALA A 294 -18.82 -3.81 13.18
C ALA A 294 -19.47 -3.05 12.00
N GLY A 295 -19.21 -1.75 11.90
CA GLY A 295 -19.63 -0.90 10.78
C GLY A 295 -19.02 -1.30 9.44
N ALA A 296 -17.85 -1.95 9.44
CA ALA A 296 -17.28 -2.53 8.22
C ALA A 296 -18.12 -3.67 7.65
N ILE A 297 -18.89 -4.38 8.51
CA ILE A 297 -19.85 -5.39 8.10
C ILE A 297 -21.10 -4.73 7.55
N HIS A 298 -21.75 -3.87 8.36
CA HIS A 298 -22.94 -3.13 7.97
C HIS A 298 -23.18 -1.92 8.90
N ALA A 299 -23.62 -0.80 8.33
CA ALA A 299 -23.86 0.45 9.07
C ALA A 299 -24.92 0.27 10.21
N ASP A 300 -25.90 -0.63 10.03
CA ASP A 300 -26.91 -0.86 11.07
C ASP A 300 -26.33 -1.65 12.25
N ILE A 301 -25.33 -2.51 12.01
CA ILE A 301 -24.62 -3.22 13.09
C ILE A 301 -23.80 -2.21 13.91
N GLU A 302 -23.17 -1.21 13.28
CA GLU A 302 -22.49 -0.13 13.99
C GLU A 302 -23.43 0.64 14.90
N LYS A 303 -24.58 1.07 14.36
CA LYS A 303 -25.60 1.84 15.11
C LYS A 303 -26.21 1.04 16.27
N GLY A 304 -26.50 -0.23 16.01
CA GLY A 304 -27.09 -1.14 16.99
C GLY A 304 -26.09 -1.89 17.87
N PHE A 305 -24.79 -1.58 17.77
CA PHE A 305 -23.76 -2.32 18.48
C PHE A 305 -23.91 -2.24 20.00
N ILE A 306 -24.01 -3.39 20.62
CA ILE A 306 -24.05 -3.55 22.08
C ILE A 306 -22.79 -4.26 22.55
N ARG A 307 -22.50 -5.44 22.04
CA ARG A 307 -21.36 -6.31 22.38
C ARG A 307 -21.01 -7.19 21.18
N ALA A 308 -19.76 -7.63 21.15
CA ALA A 308 -19.29 -8.67 20.22
C ALA A 308 -18.81 -9.89 20.99
N GLU A 309 -19.15 -11.09 20.54
CA GLU A 309 -18.49 -12.32 20.94
C GLU A 309 -17.20 -12.46 20.14
N VAL A 310 -16.06 -12.49 20.82
CA VAL A 310 -14.74 -12.52 20.19
C VAL A 310 -13.93 -13.68 20.72
N ILE A 311 -13.23 -14.36 19.83
CA ILE A 311 -12.23 -15.38 20.15
C ILE A 311 -10.95 -15.11 19.34
N THR A 312 -9.78 -15.41 19.91
CA THR A 312 -8.54 -15.35 19.14
C THR A 312 -8.50 -16.49 18.11
N TYR A 313 -7.91 -16.23 16.95
CA TYR A 313 -7.76 -17.25 15.91
C TYR A 313 -7.04 -18.51 16.45
N ASP A 314 -5.94 -18.32 17.18
CA ASP A 314 -5.14 -19.44 17.70
C ASP A 314 -5.90 -20.30 18.69
N ASP A 315 -6.67 -19.70 19.62
CA ASP A 315 -7.53 -20.42 20.55
C ASP A 315 -8.62 -21.21 19.78
N PHE A 316 -9.20 -20.60 18.76
CA PHE A 316 -10.24 -21.25 17.97
C PHE A 316 -9.69 -22.46 17.19
N ILE A 317 -8.55 -22.33 16.53
CA ILE A 317 -7.91 -23.43 15.81
C ILE A 317 -7.48 -24.56 16.76
N ALA A 318 -6.93 -24.23 17.92
CA ALA A 318 -6.51 -25.22 18.91
C ALA A 318 -7.69 -26.06 19.44
N LEU A 319 -8.88 -25.46 19.56
CA LEU A 319 -10.09 -26.12 20.07
C LEU A 319 -10.95 -26.78 19.00
N GLY A 320 -10.79 -26.38 17.73
CA GLY A 320 -11.36 -27.01 16.56
C GLY A 320 -12.86 -26.78 16.34
N SER A 321 -13.59 -26.16 17.28
CA SER A 321 -15.01 -25.85 17.09
C SER A 321 -15.52 -24.78 18.04
N GLU A 322 -16.59 -24.08 17.64
CA GLU A 322 -17.30 -23.12 18.49
C GLU A 322 -17.77 -23.71 19.83
N ALA A 323 -18.34 -24.92 19.78
CA ALA A 323 -18.84 -25.59 20.97
C ALA A 323 -17.73 -25.90 21.98
N ALA A 324 -16.58 -26.38 21.50
CA ALA A 324 -15.41 -26.62 22.33
C ALA A 324 -14.85 -25.31 22.90
N ALA A 325 -14.80 -24.26 22.09
CA ALA A 325 -14.30 -22.96 22.49
C ALA A 325 -15.21 -22.29 23.55
N LYS A 326 -16.53 -22.39 23.40
CA LYS A 326 -17.50 -21.93 24.42
C LYS A 326 -17.37 -22.72 25.71
N LYS A 327 -17.25 -24.05 25.63
CA LYS A 327 -17.03 -24.89 26.81
C LYS A 327 -15.72 -24.60 27.52
N ALA A 328 -14.69 -24.23 26.79
CA ALA A 328 -13.37 -23.84 27.33
C ALA A 328 -13.35 -22.39 27.87
N GLY A 329 -14.45 -21.65 27.78
CA GLY A 329 -14.54 -20.25 28.23
C GLY A 329 -13.63 -19.28 27.46
N LYS A 330 -13.30 -19.59 26.19
CA LYS A 330 -12.41 -18.78 25.36
C LYS A 330 -13.13 -17.68 24.58
N TYR A 331 -14.45 -17.72 24.48
CA TYR A 331 -15.24 -16.62 23.95
C TYR A 331 -15.33 -15.50 24.98
N ARG A 332 -15.02 -14.29 24.55
CA ARG A 332 -15.09 -13.09 25.34
C ARG A 332 -16.21 -12.20 24.81
N LEU A 333 -16.94 -11.57 25.73
CA LEU A 333 -17.94 -10.58 25.40
C LEU A 333 -17.29 -9.20 25.51
N GLU A 334 -17.03 -8.57 24.37
CA GLU A 334 -16.34 -7.29 24.30
C GLU A 334 -17.33 -6.16 24.03
N GLY A 335 -17.17 -5.07 24.79
CA GLY A 335 -18.02 -3.88 24.72
C GLY A 335 -17.54 -2.85 23.69
N ARG A 336 -18.09 -1.63 23.81
CA ARG A 336 -17.84 -0.54 22.86
C ARG A 336 -16.40 -0.02 22.83
N GLU A 337 -15.70 -0.13 23.97
CA GLU A 337 -14.32 0.38 24.13
C GLU A 337 -13.25 -0.63 23.66
N TYR A 338 -13.67 -1.84 23.28
CA TYR A 338 -12.74 -2.85 22.78
C TYR A 338 -12.14 -2.44 21.44
N VAL A 339 -10.81 -2.63 21.30
CA VAL A 339 -10.01 -2.28 20.13
C VAL A 339 -9.34 -3.52 19.55
#